data_7b644b2aab9cda626f7ffefa801f6402
#
_entry.id   7b644b2aab9cda626f7ffefa801f6402
#
_cell.length_a   1.000
_cell.length_b   1.000
_cell.length_c   1.000
_cell.angle_alpha   90.00
_cell.angle_beta   90.00
_cell.angle_gamma   90.00
#
_symmetry.space_group_name_H-M   'P 1'
#
loop_
_entity.id
_entity.type
_entity.pdbx_description
1 polymer ?
#
loop_
_entity_poly.entity_id
_entity_poly.type
_entity_poly.pdbx_seq_one_letter_code
_entity_poly.pdbx_strand_id
1 'polypeptide(L)'
;MQDAFIEKIIKSIKYGSTPFRYPRHFFYQWKLIFSNRPLIGELVHLSEHKKWYETIGFNTIIDVGAYIGSYALAMKTILPQATIYSFEPIQKNYEHLIKNLDGYKKFKAFNTALGDSNGNIEFWKNEFAASSSILDIEEEHIKAFPATKMRDQIQVPISCLDEYKDEMEIIHPVLLKMDVQGYEDKVINGAKQILNDVDYIITEVSFRSLYKDQSLFGDIYDHLSSLGFQYGGNFETLLSPKDGSILQADALFYRA
;
A
#
# COMPACT_ATOMS: atom_id res chain seq x y z
N MET A 1 11.46 -14.85 17.20
CA MET A 1 10.96 -14.68 15.81
C MET A 1 10.12 -15.89 15.36
N GLN A 2 10.54 -17.12 15.62
CA GLN A 2 9.77 -18.33 15.26
C GLN A 2 8.42 -18.44 16.00
N ASP A 3 8.35 -18.05 17.27
CA ASP A 3 7.13 -18.15 18.07
C ASP A 3 6.01 -17.20 17.63
N ALA A 4 6.34 -15.95 17.28
CA ALA A 4 5.37 -14.97 16.74
C ALA A 4 4.81 -15.40 15.37
N PHE A 5 5.58 -16.16 14.61
CA PHE A 5 5.18 -16.71 13.33
C PHE A 5 4.20 -17.88 13.50
N ILE A 6 4.51 -18.80 14.42
CA ILE A 6 3.64 -19.94 14.77
C ILE A 6 2.31 -19.44 15.36
N GLU A 7 2.33 -18.39 16.18
CA GLU A 7 1.11 -17.74 16.68
C GLU A 7 0.22 -17.14 15.57
N LYS A 8 0.81 -16.51 14.54
CA LYS A 8 0.05 -16.01 13.38
C LYS A 8 -0.59 -17.15 12.59
N ILE A 9 0.12 -18.26 12.38
CA ILE A 9 -0.43 -19.46 11.73
C ILE A 9 -1.58 -20.02 12.56
N ILE A 10 -1.42 -20.16 13.87
CA ILE A 10 -2.46 -20.65 14.78
C ILE A 10 -3.68 -19.71 14.79
N LYS A 11 -3.47 -18.39 14.78
CA LYS A 11 -4.56 -17.41 14.63
C LYS A 11 -5.27 -17.55 13.27
N SER A 12 -4.55 -17.69 12.17
CA SER A 12 -5.12 -17.92 10.84
C SER A 12 -5.98 -19.20 10.80
N ILE A 13 -5.53 -20.26 11.43
CA ILE A 13 -6.28 -21.52 11.56
C ILE A 13 -7.52 -21.36 12.48
N LYS A 14 -7.40 -20.57 13.55
CA LYS A 14 -8.44 -20.43 14.59
C LYS A 14 -9.58 -19.49 14.20
N TYR A 15 -9.34 -18.51 13.33
CA TYR A 15 -10.35 -17.53 12.89
C TYR A 15 -10.93 -17.81 11.50
N GLY A 16 -10.78 -19.05 11.00
CA GLY A 16 -11.60 -19.56 9.88
C GLY A 16 -11.23 -19.09 8.48
N SER A 17 -10.09 -18.42 8.29
CA SER A 17 -9.41 -18.39 7.01
C SER A 17 -8.79 -19.79 6.79
N THR A 18 -9.65 -20.80 6.76
CA THR A 18 -9.24 -22.20 6.84
C THR A 18 -8.58 -22.62 5.53
N PRO A 19 -7.38 -23.22 5.59
CA PRO A 19 -6.76 -23.88 4.47
C PRO A 19 -7.67 -24.95 3.81
N PHE A 20 -8.69 -25.40 4.50
CA PHE A 20 -9.66 -26.40 4.03
C PHE A 20 -10.76 -25.85 3.12
N ARG A 21 -11.06 -24.54 3.15
CA ARG A 21 -12.09 -23.97 2.28
C ARG A 21 -11.61 -23.79 0.82
N TYR A 22 -10.28 -23.65 0.63
CA TYR A 22 -9.65 -23.49 -0.68
C TYR A 22 -8.31 -24.27 -0.75
N PRO A 23 -8.31 -25.56 -1.14
CA PRO A 23 -7.10 -26.40 -1.16
C PRO A 23 -5.94 -25.82 -1.98
N ARG A 24 -6.23 -25.04 -3.06
CA ARG A 24 -5.21 -24.37 -3.87
C ARG A 24 -4.49 -23.27 -3.11
N HIS A 25 -5.19 -22.54 -2.23
CA HIS A 25 -4.61 -21.52 -1.35
C HIS A 25 -3.69 -22.16 -0.29
N PHE A 26 -4.03 -23.35 0.19
CA PHE A 26 -3.20 -24.07 1.16
C PHE A 26 -1.81 -24.42 0.59
N PHE A 27 -1.73 -24.95 -0.63
CA PHE A 27 -0.45 -25.26 -1.27
C PHE A 27 0.38 -24.00 -1.57
N TYR A 28 -0.26 -22.92 -1.92
CA TYR A 28 0.39 -21.64 -2.15
C TYR A 28 0.94 -21.06 -0.83
N GLN A 29 0.12 -21.01 0.22
CA GLN A 29 0.52 -20.58 1.56
C GLN A 29 1.63 -21.47 2.13
N TRP A 30 1.56 -22.79 1.94
CA TRP A 30 2.58 -23.75 2.36
C TRP A 30 3.93 -23.46 1.71
N LYS A 31 3.94 -23.19 0.41
CA LYS A 31 5.16 -22.85 -0.32
C LYS A 31 5.79 -21.53 0.18
N LEU A 32 4.98 -20.57 0.60
CA LEU A 32 5.40 -19.31 1.19
C LEU A 32 5.96 -19.45 2.61
N ILE A 33 5.35 -20.31 3.42
CA ILE A 33 5.80 -20.62 4.78
C ILE A 33 7.25 -21.13 4.78
N PHE A 34 7.63 -21.95 3.80
CA PHE A 34 8.97 -22.51 3.70
C PHE A 34 9.98 -21.60 2.98
N SER A 35 9.55 -20.52 2.32
CA SER A 35 10.45 -19.62 1.59
C SER A 35 11.23 -18.61 2.46
N ASN A 36 10.95 -18.54 3.77
CA ASN A 36 11.63 -17.68 4.76
C ASN A 36 11.67 -16.18 4.38
N ARG A 37 10.68 -15.68 3.63
CA ARG A 37 10.60 -14.28 3.17
C ARG A 37 9.61 -13.46 4.03
N PRO A 38 9.87 -12.15 4.27
CA PRO A 38 9.01 -11.28 5.12
C PRO A 38 7.59 -11.01 4.59
N LEU A 39 7.17 -11.75 3.59
CA LEU A 39 6.03 -11.59 2.70
C LEU A 39 4.76 -12.30 3.07
N ILE A 40 4.81 -13.18 4.05
CA ILE A 40 3.71 -14.13 4.25
C ILE A 40 2.40 -13.42 4.57
N GLY A 41 2.48 -12.31 5.31
CA GLY A 41 1.30 -11.49 5.63
C GLY A 41 0.65 -10.95 4.37
N GLU A 42 1.41 -10.24 3.57
CA GLU A 42 0.96 -9.57 2.36
C GLU A 42 0.45 -10.54 1.28
N LEU A 43 1.14 -11.66 1.11
CA LEU A 43 0.72 -12.66 0.12
C LEU A 43 -0.53 -13.43 0.52
N VAL A 44 -0.76 -13.65 1.82
CA VAL A 44 -2.02 -14.22 2.31
C VAL A 44 -3.16 -13.25 2.01
N HIS A 45 -2.94 -11.99 2.26
CA HIS A 45 -3.81 -10.88 2.04
C HIS A 45 -4.19 -10.74 0.55
N LEU A 46 -3.21 -10.61 -0.31
CA LEU A 46 -3.42 -10.51 -1.75
C LEU A 46 -3.89 -11.82 -2.40
N SER A 47 -3.78 -12.96 -1.71
CA SER A 47 -4.22 -14.25 -2.27
C SER A 47 -5.72 -14.32 -2.54
N GLU A 48 -6.54 -13.57 -1.80
CA GLU A 48 -7.98 -13.49 -2.02
C GLU A 48 -8.32 -12.76 -3.33
N HIS A 49 -7.49 -11.79 -3.70
CA HIS A 49 -7.64 -10.98 -4.91
C HIS A 49 -6.71 -11.42 -6.06
N LYS A 50 -5.92 -12.48 -5.87
CA LYS A 50 -4.94 -12.97 -6.85
C LYS A 50 -5.54 -13.17 -8.25
N LYS A 51 -6.74 -13.79 -8.32
CA LYS A 51 -7.42 -14.02 -9.59
C LYS A 51 -7.75 -12.72 -10.32
N TRP A 52 -8.13 -11.68 -9.59
CA TRP A 52 -8.42 -10.36 -10.16
C TRP A 52 -7.15 -9.75 -10.76
N TYR A 53 -6.03 -9.74 -10.03
CA TYR A 53 -4.74 -9.27 -10.53
C TYR A 53 -4.28 -10.02 -11.77
N GLU A 54 -4.39 -11.35 -11.76
CA GLU A 54 -4.02 -12.21 -12.92
C GLU A 54 -4.94 -12.01 -14.13
N THR A 55 -6.23 -11.72 -13.90
CA THR A 55 -7.21 -11.49 -14.97
C THR A 55 -6.97 -10.17 -15.68
N ILE A 56 -6.67 -9.10 -14.94
CA ILE A 56 -6.33 -7.80 -15.52
C ILE A 56 -4.93 -7.83 -16.16
N GLY A 57 -3.96 -8.45 -15.47
CA GLY A 57 -2.62 -8.65 -16.01
C GLY A 57 -1.84 -7.34 -16.13
N PHE A 58 -1.72 -6.57 -15.04
CA PHE A 58 -1.00 -5.30 -15.02
C PHE A 58 0.41 -5.42 -15.55
N ASN A 59 0.78 -4.53 -16.48
CA ASN A 59 2.12 -4.43 -17.02
C ASN A 59 2.97 -3.38 -16.29
N THR A 60 2.33 -2.35 -15.73
CA THR A 60 2.98 -1.33 -14.91
C THR A 60 2.26 -1.21 -13.57
N ILE A 61 3.03 -1.19 -12.48
CA ILE A 61 2.53 -0.95 -11.13
C ILE A 61 3.35 0.19 -10.52
N ILE A 62 2.66 1.23 -10.06
CA ILE A 62 3.24 2.35 -9.31
C ILE A 62 2.80 2.16 -7.85
N ASP A 63 3.76 1.92 -6.95
CA ASP A 63 3.54 1.58 -5.55
C ASP A 63 4.03 2.72 -4.66
N VAL A 64 3.11 3.52 -4.16
CA VAL A 64 3.37 4.72 -3.35
C VAL A 64 3.16 4.40 -1.88
N GLY A 65 4.20 4.62 -1.06
CA GLY A 65 4.26 4.17 0.33
C GLY A 65 4.70 2.70 0.42
N ALA A 66 5.76 2.34 -0.32
CA ALA A 66 6.16 0.95 -0.51
C ALA A 66 6.75 0.26 0.74
N TYR A 67 7.07 1.02 1.80
CA TYR A 67 7.69 0.51 3.02
C TYR A 67 8.93 -0.35 2.71
N ILE A 68 8.97 -1.61 3.15
CA ILE A 68 10.07 -2.54 2.88
C ILE A 68 9.84 -3.39 1.61
N GLY A 69 8.84 -3.06 0.80
CA GLY A 69 8.55 -3.72 -0.48
C GLY A 69 7.74 -5.00 -0.40
N SER A 70 6.95 -5.19 0.66
CA SER A 70 6.12 -6.40 0.81
C SER A 70 5.11 -6.53 -0.32
N TYR A 71 4.40 -5.43 -0.66
CA TYR A 71 3.46 -5.39 -1.76
C TYR A 71 4.16 -5.64 -3.12
N ALA A 72 5.23 -4.90 -3.42
CA ALA A 72 5.97 -5.05 -4.66
C ALA A 72 6.48 -6.50 -4.87
N LEU A 73 6.98 -7.13 -3.82
CA LEU A 73 7.47 -8.51 -3.86
C LEU A 73 6.32 -9.52 -4.06
N ALA A 74 5.14 -9.25 -3.45
CA ALA A 74 3.94 -10.05 -3.67
C ALA A 74 3.45 -9.92 -5.12
N MET A 75 3.44 -8.69 -5.67
CA MET A 75 3.09 -8.48 -7.08
C MET A 75 4.09 -9.17 -8.02
N LYS A 76 5.39 -9.17 -7.72
CA LYS A 76 6.39 -9.97 -8.49
C LYS A 76 6.11 -11.46 -8.46
N THR A 77 5.46 -11.95 -7.42
CA THR A 77 5.06 -13.37 -7.34
C THR A 77 3.79 -13.64 -8.15
N ILE A 78 2.83 -12.71 -8.18
CA ILE A 78 1.55 -12.83 -8.89
C ILE A 78 1.73 -12.47 -10.37
N LEU A 79 2.42 -11.37 -10.64
CA LEU A 79 2.64 -10.78 -11.97
C LEU A 79 4.15 -10.61 -12.24
N PRO A 80 4.90 -11.69 -12.46
CA PRO A 80 6.37 -11.64 -12.59
C PRO A 80 6.86 -10.77 -13.75
N GLN A 81 6.03 -10.50 -14.75
CA GLN A 81 6.35 -9.69 -15.92
C GLN A 81 6.06 -8.20 -15.74
N ALA A 82 5.28 -7.81 -14.71
CA ALA A 82 4.98 -6.42 -14.46
C ALA A 82 6.26 -5.62 -14.12
N THR A 83 6.36 -4.40 -14.61
CA THR A 83 7.35 -3.43 -14.14
C THR A 83 6.79 -2.72 -12.92
N ILE A 84 7.56 -2.63 -11.84
CA ILE A 84 7.11 -1.99 -10.60
C ILE A 84 8.03 -0.82 -10.28
N TYR A 85 7.40 0.33 -10.01
CA TYR A 85 8.02 1.57 -9.56
C TYR A 85 7.54 1.85 -8.14
N SER A 86 8.44 1.78 -7.15
CA SER A 86 8.09 1.94 -5.74
C SER A 86 8.68 3.23 -5.17
N PHE A 87 7.90 3.93 -4.34
CA PHE A 87 8.28 5.17 -3.66
C PHE A 87 8.23 4.99 -2.15
N GLU A 88 9.35 5.24 -1.47
CA GLU A 88 9.47 5.11 -0.01
C GLU A 88 10.37 6.22 0.55
N PRO A 89 9.86 7.12 1.41
CA PRO A 89 10.64 8.25 1.91
C PRO A 89 11.67 7.91 2.98
N ILE A 90 11.42 6.89 3.83
CA ILE A 90 12.28 6.57 4.95
C ILE A 90 13.50 5.78 4.46
N GLN A 91 14.70 6.37 4.54
CA GLN A 91 15.94 5.79 4.05
C GLN A 91 16.15 4.33 4.46
N LYS A 92 15.92 3.99 5.74
CA LYS A 92 16.09 2.62 6.25
C LYS A 92 15.11 1.63 5.60
N ASN A 93 13.86 2.04 5.37
CA ASN A 93 12.86 1.21 4.69
C ASN A 93 13.21 1.04 3.22
N TYR A 94 13.62 2.13 2.56
CA TYR A 94 14.10 2.11 1.18
C TYR A 94 15.28 1.14 0.98
N GLU A 95 16.25 1.11 1.89
CA GLU A 95 17.36 0.15 1.85
C GLU A 95 16.88 -1.30 1.96
N HIS A 96 15.88 -1.55 2.81
CA HIS A 96 15.23 -2.87 2.91
C HIS A 96 14.44 -3.21 1.66
N LEU A 97 13.70 -2.26 1.09
CA LEU A 97 12.95 -2.39 -0.16
C LEU A 97 13.88 -2.83 -1.31
N ILE A 98 15.00 -2.11 -1.52
CA ILE A 98 16.00 -2.47 -2.53
C ILE A 98 16.56 -3.87 -2.29
N LYS A 99 16.93 -4.20 -1.04
CA LYS A 99 17.46 -5.52 -0.69
C LYS A 99 16.46 -6.65 -0.91
N ASN A 100 15.18 -6.42 -0.59
CA ASN A 100 14.14 -7.43 -0.72
C ASN A 100 13.79 -7.72 -2.18
N LEU A 101 13.96 -6.74 -3.06
CA LEU A 101 13.71 -6.85 -4.50
C LEU A 101 15.00 -6.99 -5.33
N ASP A 102 16.12 -7.22 -4.68
CA ASP A 102 17.38 -7.49 -5.39
C ASP A 102 17.24 -8.70 -6.34
N GLY A 103 17.75 -8.55 -7.54
CA GLY A 103 17.65 -9.56 -8.62
C GLY A 103 16.38 -9.51 -9.47
N TYR A 104 15.38 -8.67 -9.14
CA TYR A 104 14.22 -8.45 -10.02
C TYR A 104 14.53 -7.37 -11.07
N LYS A 105 14.63 -7.76 -12.35
CA LYS A 105 15.04 -6.86 -13.46
C LYS A 105 14.04 -5.74 -13.76
N LYS A 106 12.73 -5.99 -13.56
CA LYS A 106 11.65 -5.02 -13.84
C LYS A 106 11.18 -4.38 -12.54
N PHE A 107 12.13 -3.78 -11.80
CA PHE A 107 11.87 -3.08 -10.56
C PHE A 107 12.78 -1.85 -10.46
N LYS A 108 12.20 -0.72 -10.07
CA LYS A 108 12.91 0.51 -9.74
C LYS A 108 12.27 1.15 -8.52
N ALA A 109 13.08 1.67 -7.61
CA ALA A 109 12.58 2.38 -6.43
C ALA A 109 13.20 3.77 -6.32
N PHE A 110 12.45 4.67 -5.65
CA PHE A 110 12.81 6.06 -5.43
C PHE A 110 12.70 6.36 -3.94
N ASN A 111 13.75 6.99 -3.37
CA ASN A 111 13.76 7.36 -1.96
C ASN A 111 13.18 8.77 -1.78
N THR A 112 11.89 8.89 -1.84
CA THR A 112 11.14 10.14 -1.70
C THR A 112 9.71 9.88 -1.25
N ALA A 113 9.11 10.82 -0.52
CA ALA A 113 7.67 10.94 -0.38
C ALA A 113 7.07 11.50 -1.67
N LEU A 114 5.79 11.21 -1.89
CA LEU A 114 5.03 11.85 -2.97
C LEU A 114 3.95 12.76 -2.39
N GLY A 115 3.69 13.87 -3.07
CA GLY A 115 2.68 14.85 -2.71
C GLY A 115 2.46 15.87 -3.83
N ASP A 116 1.93 17.05 -3.48
CA ASP A 116 1.58 18.13 -4.42
C ASP A 116 2.66 19.22 -4.57
N SER A 117 3.85 19.00 -4.00
CA SER A 117 4.96 19.96 -4.01
C SER A 117 6.32 19.25 -4.00
N ASN A 118 7.36 19.98 -4.43
CA ASN A 118 8.74 19.50 -4.45
C ASN A 118 9.55 20.14 -3.33
N GLY A 119 10.43 19.38 -2.64
CA GLY A 119 11.30 19.90 -1.61
C GLY A 119 11.62 18.90 -0.50
N ASN A 120 11.58 19.37 0.75
CA ASN A 120 11.69 18.54 1.95
C ASN A 120 10.48 18.81 2.84
N ILE A 121 10.00 17.78 3.52
CA ILE A 121 8.84 17.86 4.40
C ILE A 121 9.13 17.14 5.73
N GLU A 122 8.50 17.64 6.79
CA GLU A 122 8.47 16.93 8.07
C GLU A 122 7.65 15.67 7.97
N PHE A 123 8.19 14.57 8.50
CA PHE A 123 7.59 13.25 8.44
C PHE A 123 7.61 12.61 9.83
N TRP A 124 6.48 12.10 10.27
CA TRP A 124 6.34 11.39 11.54
C TRP A 124 6.65 9.91 11.35
N LYS A 125 7.85 9.52 11.76
CA LYS A 125 8.29 8.13 11.73
C LYS A 125 7.83 7.42 13.00
N ASN A 126 7.06 6.35 12.84
CA ASN A 126 6.68 5.46 13.92
C ASN A 126 7.62 4.25 13.98
N GLU A 127 7.91 3.74 15.19
CA GLU A 127 8.65 2.47 15.34
C GLU A 127 7.88 1.29 14.73
N PHE A 128 6.53 1.34 14.78
CA PHE A 128 5.64 0.45 14.02
C PHE A 128 5.41 1.05 12.63
N ALA A 129 6.36 0.90 11.75
CA ALA A 129 6.55 1.60 10.49
C ALA A 129 5.32 1.71 9.55
N ALA A 130 4.33 0.84 9.68
CA ALA A 130 3.08 0.89 8.91
C ALA A 130 2.17 2.09 9.25
N SER A 131 2.48 2.88 10.30
CA SER A 131 1.73 4.08 10.71
C SER A 131 2.58 5.34 10.61
N SER A 132 3.61 5.35 9.78
CA SER A 132 4.44 6.53 9.54
C SER A 132 3.78 7.41 8.49
N SER A 133 3.65 8.72 8.74
CA SER A 133 2.90 9.66 7.89
C SER A 133 3.54 11.06 7.87
N ILE A 134 3.23 11.82 6.84
CA ILE A 134 3.46 13.28 6.80
C ILE A 134 2.51 13.98 7.78
N LEU A 135 1.28 13.49 7.92
CA LEU A 135 0.29 14.06 8.82
C LEU A 135 0.49 13.62 10.26
N ASP A 136 0.14 14.49 11.19
CA ASP A 136 0.07 14.16 12.61
C ASP A 136 -1.14 13.27 12.92
N ILE A 137 -1.01 12.32 13.87
CA ILE A 137 -2.10 11.42 14.23
C ILE A 137 -3.12 12.11 15.13
N GLU A 138 -4.40 11.80 14.91
CA GLU A 138 -5.50 12.24 15.75
C GLU A 138 -5.65 11.39 17.03
N GLU A 139 -6.36 11.93 18.02
CA GLU A 139 -6.65 11.19 19.26
C GLU A 139 -7.40 9.87 19.00
N GLU A 140 -8.22 9.80 17.97
CA GLU A 140 -8.98 8.58 17.61
C GLU A 140 -8.04 7.47 17.15
N HIS A 141 -7.01 7.80 16.39
CA HIS A 141 -5.95 6.86 16.01
C HIS A 141 -5.22 6.34 17.26
N ILE A 142 -4.81 7.23 18.17
CA ILE A 142 -4.12 6.83 19.41
C ILE A 142 -5.01 5.93 20.27
N LYS A 143 -6.32 6.22 20.34
CA LYS A 143 -7.29 5.39 21.08
C LYS A 143 -7.47 4.00 20.47
N ALA A 144 -7.44 3.90 19.15
CA ALA A 144 -7.54 2.62 18.43
C ALA A 144 -6.21 1.85 18.48
N PHE A 145 -5.08 2.54 18.36
CA PHE A 145 -3.74 1.96 18.25
C PHE A 145 -2.74 2.65 19.20
N PRO A 146 -2.79 2.41 20.52
CA PRO A 146 -1.97 3.12 21.50
C PRO A 146 -0.45 3.05 21.29
N ALA A 147 0.03 1.98 20.62
CA ALA A 147 1.44 1.78 20.31
C ALA A 147 1.99 2.81 19.30
N THR A 148 1.12 3.50 18.55
CA THR A 148 1.52 4.51 17.55
C THR A 148 1.85 5.88 18.15
N LYS A 149 1.68 6.07 19.46
CA LYS A 149 1.94 7.33 20.15
C LYS A 149 3.43 7.74 20.13
N MET A 150 4.35 6.75 20.17
CA MET A 150 5.79 7.02 20.14
C MET A 150 6.27 7.14 18.71
N ARG A 151 6.74 8.34 18.33
CA ARG A 151 7.21 8.65 16.98
C ARG A 151 8.28 9.73 17.00
N ASP A 152 9.15 9.67 16.04
CA ASP A 152 10.21 10.65 15.80
C ASP A 152 9.83 11.53 14.61
N GLN A 153 10.18 12.80 14.68
CA GLN A 153 10.06 13.72 13.56
C GLN A 153 11.37 13.71 12.76
N ILE A 154 11.27 13.45 11.47
CA ILE A 154 12.42 13.45 10.54
C ILE A 154 12.10 14.33 9.33
N GLN A 155 13.13 14.76 8.61
CA GLN A 155 12.99 15.42 7.32
C GLN A 155 13.18 14.38 6.21
N VAL A 156 12.27 14.38 5.22
CA VAL A 156 12.37 13.52 4.03
C VAL A 156 12.17 14.34 2.77
N PRO A 157 12.78 13.94 1.64
CA PRO A 157 12.47 14.55 0.35
C PRO A 157 11.02 14.26 -0.03
N ILE A 158 10.37 15.25 -0.67
CA ILE A 158 9.03 15.12 -1.25
C ILE A 158 9.06 15.62 -2.69
N SER A 159 8.28 14.99 -3.57
CA SER A 159 8.17 15.36 -4.97
C SER A 159 6.77 15.07 -5.52
N CYS A 160 6.41 15.71 -6.62
CA CYS A 160 5.23 15.32 -7.40
C CYS A 160 5.51 14.02 -8.17
N LEU A 161 4.53 13.15 -8.29
CA LEU A 161 4.68 11.90 -9.08
C LEU A 161 4.96 12.22 -10.56
N ASP A 162 4.42 13.30 -11.06
CA ASP A 162 4.62 13.76 -12.45
C ASP A 162 6.09 14.03 -12.80
N GLU A 163 6.95 14.37 -11.83
CA GLU A 163 8.39 14.57 -12.05
C GLU A 163 9.13 13.29 -12.46
N TYR A 164 8.54 12.13 -12.20
CA TYR A 164 9.12 10.83 -12.52
C TYR A 164 8.58 10.23 -13.82
N LYS A 165 7.71 10.95 -14.55
CA LYS A 165 7.08 10.44 -15.78
C LYS A 165 8.09 9.95 -16.81
N ASP A 166 9.16 10.70 -17.03
CA ASP A 166 10.21 10.35 -17.99
C ASP A 166 11.15 9.24 -17.50
N GLU A 167 11.06 8.91 -16.20
CA GLU A 167 11.84 7.83 -15.57
C GLU A 167 11.11 6.48 -15.53
N MET A 168 9.86 6.46 -15.96
CA MET A 168 8.98 5.30 -15.97
C MET A 168 8.56 4.92 -17.39
N GLU A 169 8.75 3.68 -17.76
CA GLU A 169 8.16 3.10 -18.95
C GLU A 169 6.75 2.63 -18.62
N ILE A 170 5.75 3.36 -19.08
CA ILE A 170 4.33 3.09 -18.82
C ILE A 170 3.78 2.18 -19.91
N ILE A 171 3.35 0.98 -19.51
CA ILE A 171 2.71 -0.03 -20.38
C ILE A 171 1.40 -0.44 -19.72
N HIS A 172 0.29 -0.28 -20.44
CA HIS A 172 -1.04 -0.63 -19.95
C HIS A 172 -1.24 -2.16 -19.87
N PRO A 173 -2.09 -2.66 -18.96
CA PRO A 173 -2.82 -1.92 -17.93
C PRO A 173 -1.90 -1.43 -16.80
N VAL A 174 -2.19 -0.23 -16.28
CA VAL A 174 -1.44 0.47 -15.23
C VAL A 174 -2.22 0.47 -13.92
N LEU A 175 -1.58 0.04 -12.85
CA LEU A 175 -2.10 0.15 -11.48
C LEU A 175 -1.29 1.20 -10.70
N LEU A 176 -1.98 2.15 -10.09
CA LEU A 176 -1.45 3.02 -9.05
C LEU A 176 -1.96 2.54 -7.69
N LYS A 177 -1.06 2.10 -6.81
CA LYS A 177 -1.37 1.80 -5.41
C LYS A 177 -0.86 2.93 -4.54
N MET A 178 -1.70 3.47 -3.67
CA MET A 178 -1.34 4.52 -2.70
C MET A 178 -1.71 4.08 -1.29
N ASP A 179 -0.73 4.15 -0.39
CA ASP A 179 -0.87 3.89 1.03
C ASP A 179 0.12 4.82 1.75
N VAL A 180 -0.30 6.06 1.92
CA VAL A 180 0.54 7.16 2.44
C VAL A 180 -0.02 7.76 3.73
N GLN A 181 -0.94 7.02 4.34
CA GLN A 181 -1.43 7.26 5.68
C GLN A 181 -2.02 8.67 5.84
N GLY A 182 -3.02 8.97 4.99
CA GLY A 182 -3.82 10.19 5.02
C GLY A 182 -3.36 11.30 4.06
N TYR A 183 -2.30 11.07 3.27
CA TYR A 183 -1.75 12.08 2.33
C TYR A 183 -2.12 11.78 0.86
N GLU A 184 -3.09 10.90 0.63
CA GLU A 184 -3.50 10.38 -0.69
C GLU A 184 -3.99 11.49 -1.61
N ASP A 185 -4.76 12.46 -1.10
CA ASP A 185 -5.25 13.62 -1.87
C ASP A 185 -4.11 14.47 -2.43
N LYS A 186 -3.01 14.61 -1.68
CA LYS A 186 -1.82 15.33 -2.11
C LYS A 186 -1.06 14.57 -3.20
N VAL A 187 -0.97 13.24 -3.07
CA VAL A 187 -0.38 12.40 -4.13
C VAL A 187 -1.20 12.53 -5.42
N ILE A 188 -2.53 12.46 -5.35
CA ILE A 188 -3.42 12.66 -6.50
C ILE A 188 -3.19 14.03 -7.14
N ASN A 189 -3.07 15.09 -6.33
CA ASN A 189 -2.80 16.46 -6.81
C ASN A 189 -1.44 16.60 -7.51
N GLY A 190 -0.43 15.81 -7.11
CA GLY A 190 0.90 15.80 -7.71
C GLY A 190 1.08 14.81 -8.88
N ALA A 191 0.01 14.13 -9.30
CA ALA A 191 0.04 13.09 -10.32
C ALA A 191 -0.82 13.37 -11.56
N LYS A 192 -1.13 14.63 -11.84
CA LYS A 192 -2.11 15.04 -12.86
C LYS A 192 -1.81 14.53 -14.27
N GLN A 193 -0.54 14.42 -14.65
CA GLN A 193 -0.15 13.91 -15.96
C GLN A 193 -0.15 12.37 -15.96
N ILE A 194 0.44 11.75 -14.95
CA ILE A 194 0.52 10.29 -14.84
C ILE A 194 -0.87 9.66 -14.68
N LEU A 195 -1.79 10.31 -13.97
CA LEU A 195 -3.17 9.82 -13.83
C LEU A 195 -3.89 9.66 -15.18
N ASN A 196 -3.47 10.33 -16.26
CA ASN A 196 -4.04 10.09 -17.59
C ASN A 196 -3.65 8.73 -18.17
N ASP A 197 -2.54 8.16 -17.69
CA ASP A 197 -2.01 6.86 -18.11
C ASP A 197 -2.38 5.74 -17.12
N VAL A 198 -3.12 6.04 -16.02
CA VAL A 198 -3.53 5.08 -15.00
C VAL A 198 -4.91 4.51 -15.32
N ASP A 199 -5.02 3.17 -15.35
CA ASP A 199 -6.28 2.46 -15.59
C ASP A 199 -6.99 2.11 -14.28
N TYR A 200 -6.22 1.75 -13.24
CA TYR A 200 -6.74 1.32 -11.93
C TYR A 200 -5.99 2.01 -10.79
N ILE A 201 -6.72 2.36 -9.76
CA ILE A 201 -6.17 2.90 -8.50
C ILE A 201 -6.65 2.04 -7.35
N ILE A 202 -5.73 1.60 -6.49
CA ILE A 202 -6.04 1.09 -5.16
C ILE A 202 -5.47 2.09 -4.17
N THR A 203 -6.31 2.66 -3.32
CA THR A 203 -5.90 3.68 -2.36
C THR A 203 -6.52 3.46 -1.00
N GLU A 204 -5.72 3.65 0.06
CA GLU A 204 -6.28 3.69 1.40
C GLU A 204 -7.22 4.90 1.52
N VAL A 205 -8.41 4.68 2.07
CA VAL A 205 -9.40 5.72 2.35
C VAL A 205 -9.90 5.59 3.78
N SER A 206 -10.10 6.73 4.44
CA SER A 206 -10.57 6.77 5.82
C SER A 206 -12.04 7.22 5.89
N PHE A 207 -12.83 6.52 6.72
CA PHE A 207 -14.22 6.88 7.02
C PHE A 207 -14.34 7.76 8.27
N ARG A 208 -13.24 7.87 9.04
CA ARG A 208 -13.08 8.74 10.19
C ARG A 208 -11.71 9.38 10.15
N SER A 209 -11.57 10.57 10.70
CA SER A 209 -10.28 11.25 10.79
C SER A 209 -9.35 10.50 11.75
N LEU A 210 -8.30 9.91 11.21
CA LEU A 210 -7.22 9.23 11.94
C LEU A 210 -5.95 10.07 11.97
N TYR A 211 -5.80 10.96 10.99
CA TYR A 211 -4.70 11.90 10.84
C TYR A 211 -5.27 13.31 10.74
N LYS A 212 -4.52 14.28 11.28
CA LYS A 212 -4.92 15.68 11.25
C LYS A 212 -5.03 16.19 9.81
N ASP A 213 -6.14 16.87 9.51
CA ASP A 213 -6.41 17.46 8.19
C ASP A 213 -6.39 16.47 7.01
N GLN A 214 -6.57 15.15 7.26
CA GLN A 214 -6.67 14.17 6.20
C GLN A 214 -8.00 14.27 5.44
N SER A 215 -7.94 14.01 4.14
CA SER A 215 -9.14 13.82 3.31
C SER A 215 -9.82 12.49 3.65
N LEU A 216 -11.16 12.49 3.74
CA LEU A 216 -11.94 11.29 3.98
C LEU A 216 -12.38 10.63 2.66
N PHE A 217 -13.01 9.46 2.77
CA PHE A 217 -13.52 8.72 1.60
C PHE A 217 -14.32 9.59 0.63
N GLY A 218 -15.22 10.46 1.14
CA GLY A 218 -16.03 11.34 0.29
C GLY A 218 -15.19 12.28 -0.56
N ASP A 219 -14.15 12.89 0.05
CA ASP A 219 -13.27 13.83 -0.65
C ASP A 219 -12.45 13.12 -1.73
N ILE A 220 -11.90 11.94 -1.42
CA ILE A 220 -11.13 11.11 -2.38
C ILE A 220 -12.04 10.61 -3.51
N TYR A 221 -13.27 10.16 -3.16
CA TYR A 221 -14.26 9.71 -4.13
C TYR A 221 -14.63 10.82 -5.13
N ASP A 222 -14.96 12.02 -4.63
CA ASP A 222 -15.34 13.16 -5.47
C ASP A 222 -14.18 13.60 -6.36
N HIS A 223 -12.96 13.63 -5.80
CA HIS A 223 -11.75 13.99 -6.53
C HIS A 223 -11.47 13.01 -7.68
N LEU A 224 -11.38 11.70 -7.41
CA LEU A 224 -11.11 10.69 -8.43
C LEU A 224 -12.24 10.58 -9.45
N SER A 225 -13.51 10.73 -9.02
CA SER A 225 -14.66 10.77 -9.92
C SER A 225 -14.59 11.95 -10.89
N SER A 226 -14.14 13.14 -10.42
CA SER A 226 -13.94 14.32 -11.27
C SER A 226 -12.84 14.10 -12.33
N LEU A 227 -11.89 13.20 -12.08
CA LEU A 227 -10.82 12.79 -12.99
C LEU A 227 -11.23 11.61 -13.91
N GLY A 228 -12.50 11.17 -13.84
CA GLY A 228 -13.06 10.12 -14.71
C GLY A 228 -12.87 8.70 -14.20
N PHE A 229 -12.51 8.50 -12.94
CA PHE A 229 -12.48 7.18 -12.32
C PHE A 229 -13.83 6.81 -11.72
N GLN A 230 -14.19 5.53 -11.80
CA GLN A 230 -15.37 4.95 -11.19
C GLN A 230 -14.95 4.14 -9.95
N TYR A 231 -15.73 4.24 -8.88
CA TYR A 231 -15.51 3.43 -7.68
C TYR A 231 -15.94 1.98 -7.91
N GLY A 232 -15.02 1.05 -7.68
CA GLY A 232 -15.19 -0.38 -7.90
C GLY A 232 -15.48 -1.22 -6.65
N GLY A 233 -15.49 -0.59 -5.47
CA GLY A 233 -15.66 -1.28 -4.18
C GLY A 233 -14.38 -1.27 -3.33
N ASN A 234 -14.40 -2.01 -2.22
CA ASN A 234 -13.25 -2.14 -1.33
C ASN A 234 -12.63 -3.52 -1.44
N PHE A 235 -11.30 -3.59 -1.43
CA PHE A 235 -10.56 -4.85 -1.28
C PHE A 235 -10.54 -5.28 0.18
N GLU A 236 -10.25 -4.36 1.08
CA GLU A 236 -10.09 -4.63 2.50
C GLU A 236 -10.65 -3.52 3.37
N THR A 237 -10.89 -3.86 4.63
CA THR A 237 -11.36 -2.90 5.64
C THR A 237 -10.59 -3.08 6.94
N LEU A 238 -10.14 -1.97 7.51
CA LEU A 238 -9.59 -1.91 8.86
C LEU A 238 -10.70 -1.61 9.85
N LEU A 239 -10.89 -2.51 10.80
CA LEU A 239 -11.91 -2.35 11.85
C LEU A 239 -11.29 -1.78 13.12
N SER A 240 -12.04 -0.93 13.79
CA SER A 240 -11.73 -0.46 15.15
C SER A 240 -11.67 -1.65 16.11
N PRO A 241 -10.54 -1.87 16.81
CA PRO A 241 -10.45 -2.93 17.80
C PRO A 241 -11.36 -2.70 19.01
N LYS A 242 -11.90 -1.48 19.17
CA LYS A 242 -12.74 -1.07 20.30
C LYS A 242 -14.20 -1.48 20.11
N ASP A 243 -14.75 -1.28 18.91
CA ASP A 243 -16.19 -1.40 18.66
C ASP A 243 -16.54 -2.09 17.33
N GLY A 244 -15.54 -2.51 16.55
CA GLY A 244 -15.73 -3.19 15.28
C GLY A 244 -16.23 -2.27 14.14
N SER A 245 -16.28 -0.94 14.35
CA SER A 245 -16.62 0.00 13.28
C SER A 245 -15.51 0.06 12.23
N ILE A 246 -15.87 0.33 10.97
CA ILE A 246 -14.91 0.50 9.88
C ILE A 246 -14.19 1.84 10.06
N LEU A 247 -12.86 1.82 10.11
CA LEU A 247 -11.99 2.99 10.17
C LEU A 247 -11.48 3.38 8.80
N GLN A 248 -10.92 2.42 8.06
CA GLN A 248 -10.30 2.59 6.75
C GLN A 248 -10.66 1.44 5.81
N ALA A 249 -10.42 1.63 4.54
CA ALA A 249 -10.50 0.58 3.53
C ALA A 249 -9.51 0.83 2.39
N ASP A 250 -9.08 -0.24 1.73
CA ASP A 250 -8.42 -0.17 0.42
C ASP A 250 -9.49 -0.08 -0.66
N ALA A 251 -9.71 1.12 -1.18
CA ALA A 251 -10.72 1.41 -2.19
C ALA A 251 -10.17 1.24 -3.60
N LEU A 252 -10.92 0.51 -4.43
CA LEU A 252 -10.65 0.35 -5.86
C LEU A 252 -11.36 1.44 -6.66
N PHE A 253 -10.62 2.11 -7.53
CA PHE A 253 -11.14 2.96 -8.58
C PHE A 253 -10.58 2.50 -9.94
N TYR A 254 -11.34 2.70 -11.03
CA TYR A 254 -10.92 2.30 -12.37
C TYR A 254 -11.52 3.19 -13.44
N ARG A 255 -10.89 3.23 -14.60
CA ARG A 255 -11.46 3.83 -15.82
C ARG A 255 -12.13 2.75 -16.66
N ALA A 256 -13.32 3.10 -17.24
CA ALA A 256 -14.06 2.23 -18.14
C ALA A 256 -13.48 2.25 -19.55
#